data_766eb2c3fcf896c336d72f43ca6c2875
#
_entry.id   766eb2c3fcf896c336d72f43ca6c2875
#
_cell.length_a   1.000
_cell.length_b   1.000
_cell.length_c   1.000
_cell.angle_alpha   90.00
_cell.angle_beta   90.00
_cell.angle_gamma   90.00
#
_symmetry.space_group_name_H-M   'P 1'
#
loop_
_entity.id
_entity.type
_entity.pdbx_description
1 polymer ?
#
loop_
_entity_poly.entity_id
_entity_poly.type
_entity_poly.pdbx_seq_one_letter_code
_entity_poly.pdbx_strand_id
1 'polypeptide(L)'
;PFVPRDQAEGYYELVEDMDRILSKITGFAKVSLQPNSGAAGEYAGLMTIRNYQIANGQENRRVCLIPASAHGTNPASAAMAGMNIIVIKTTAEGEIDIADLKEKAEANKENLSCLMITYPSTHGVFEEGIIDIINIIHENGGLVYMDGANMNAQIGLTSPGFMGADVCHLNLHKSFAMPHGGGGPGVGPIGCTAALADYLPTHGTISTGSTKGSPVAASPFGSAGLLPITYGYLKMCGGEGLAQATKYAILNANYMRTRIATAYNILYTGTNGMCAHEFIMDCNQFSLSSGVQCGDIAKRLMDYGFHAPTVAFPVHGTLMIEPTESEPL
;
A
#
# COMPACT_ATOMS: atom_id res chain seq x y z
N PRO A 1 -14.85 -18.29 -12.77
CA PRO A 1 -13.45 -17.94 -13.02
C PRO A 1 -12.76 -18.87 -14.03
N PHE A 2 -13.35 -20.05 -14.31
CA PHE A 2 -12.77 -21.06 -15.22
C PHE A 2 -13.56 -21.23 -16.51
N VAL A 3 -14.32 -20.23 -16.90
CA VAL A 3 -15.03 -20.19 -18.18
C VAL A 3 -14.00 -20.19 -19.33
N PRO A 4 -14.21 -20.98 -20.41
CA PRO A 4 -13.36 -20.94 -21.58
C PRO A 4 -13.19 -19.52 -22.14
N ARG A 5 -11.99 -19.19 -22.62
CA ARG A 5 -11.64 -17.82 -23.03
C ARG A 5 -12.58 -17.28 -24.11
N ASP A 6 -12.94 -18.10 -25.08
CA ASP A 6 -13.86 -17.78 -26.18
C ASP A 6 -15.30 -17.48 -25.74
N GLN A 7 -15.64 -17.83 -24.47
CA GLN A 7 -16.95 -17.53 -23.87
C GLN A 7 -16.88 -16.37 -22.87
N ALA A 8 -15.70 -15.78 -22.64
CA ALA A 8 -15.46 -14.74 -21.66
C ALA A 8 -14.56 -13.61 -22.21
N GLU A 9 -14.57 -13.39 -23.52
CA GLU A 9 -13.69 -12.42 -24.21
C GLU A 9 -13.75 -11.04 -23.57
N GLY A 10 -14.94 -10.50 -23.31
CA GLY A 10 -15.10 -9.19 -22.70
C GLY A 10 -14.51 -9.08 -21.28
N TYR A 11 -14.46 -10.16 -20.50
CA TYR A 11 -13.76 -10.18 -19.22
C TYR A 11 -12.25 -10.17 -19.39
N TYR A 12 -11.72 -10.85 -20.38
CA TYR A 12 -10.28 -10.83 -20.67
C TYR A 12 -9.85 -9.46 -21.19
N GLU A 13 -10.63 -8.83 -22.07
CA GLU A 13 -10.38 -7.46 -22.51
C GLU A 13 -10.38 -6.47 -21.32
N LEU A 14 -11.35 -6.61 -20.40
CA LEU A 14 -11.41 -5.80 -19.20
C LEU A 14 -10.17 -6.00 -18.31
N VAL A 15 -9.73 -7.25 -18.11
CA VAL A 15 -8.54 -7.57 -17.30
C VAL A 15 -7.29 -7.00 -17.95
N GLU A 16 -7.12 -7.14 -19.26
CA GLU A 16 -5.99 -6.59 -20.01
C GLU A 16 -5.98 -5.05 -19.99
N ASP A 17 -7.14 -4.42 -20.10
CA ASP A 17 -7.29 -2.97 -20.01
C ASP A 17 -6.96 -2.46 -18.59
N MET A 18 -7.40 -3.18 -17.55
CA MET A 18 -7.09 -2.85 -16.17
C MET A 18 -5.59 -3.00 -15.88
N ASP A 19 -4.95 -4.07 -16.33
CA ASP A 19 -3.49 -4.21 -16.22
C ASP A 19 -2.80 -2.98 -16.83
N ARG A 20 -3.17 -2.60 -18.06
CA ARG A 20 -2.63 -1.45 -18.77
C ARG A 20 -2.86 -0.11 -18.03
N ILE A 21 -4.07 0.11 -17.51
CA ILE A 21 -4.41 1.34 -16.78
C ILE A 21 -3.65 1.40 -15.45
N LEU A 22 -3.66 0.32 -14.67
CA LEU A 22 -2.97 0.27 -13.37
C LEU A 22 -1.45 0.34 -13.53
N SER A 23 -0.88 -0.30 -14.56
CA SER A 23 0.54 -0.16 -14.90
C SER A 23 0.90 1.30 -15.18
N LYS A 24 0.04 2.03 -15.90
CA LYS A 24 0.24 3.45 -16.20
C LYS A 24 0.14 4.34 -14.95
N ILE A 25 -0.81 4.04 -14.05
CA ILE A 25 -0.97 4.77 -12.78
C ILE A 25 0.24 4.56 -11.86
N THR A 26 0.74 3.34 -11.79
CA THR A 26 1.83 2.97 -10.87
C THR A 26 3.23 3.17 -11.44
N GLY A 27 3.36 3.39 -12.77
CA GLY A 27 4.65 3.48 -13.44
C GLY A 27 5.35 2.12 -13.62
N PHE A 28 4.64 1.03 -13.45
CA PHE A 28 5.17 -0.33 -13.60
C PHE A 28 4.98 -0.89 -15.00
N ALA A 29 5.72 -1.98 -15.29
CA ALA A 29 5.65 -2.66 -16.57
C ALA A 29 4.43 -3.60 -16.67
N LYS A 30 3.97 -4.16 -15.53
CA LYS A 30 2.88 -5.14 -15.49
C LYS A 30 2.21 -5.16 -14.13
N VAL A 31 0.90 -5.44 -14.11
CA VAL A 31 0.09 -5.62 -12.90
C VAL A 31 -0.68 -6.93 -12.97
N SER A 32 -0.63 -7.74 -11.91
CA SER A 32 -1.47 -8.93 -11.74
C SER A 32 -2.67 -8.60 -10.86
N LEU A 33 -3.86 -9.00 -11.31
CA LEU A 33 -5.12 -8.88 -10.56
C LEU A 33 -5.44 -10.12 -9.70
N GLN A 34 -4.54 -11.10 -9.64
CA GLN A 34 -4.82 -12.36 -8.96
C GLN A 34 -5.04 -12.21 -7.45
N PRO A 35 -4.25 -11.43 -6.69
CA PRO A 35 -4.46 -11.34 -5.25
C PRO A 35 -5.86 -10.81 -4.90
N ASN A 36 -6.54 -11.49 -3.98
CA ASN A 36 -7.93 -11.21 -3.61
C ASN A 36 -8.07 -10.36 -2.34
N SER A 37 -6.98 -9.84 -1.82
CA SER A 37 -6.93 -8.96 -0.65
C SER A 37 -5.60 -8.21 -0.59
N GLY A 38 -5.48 -7.20 0.29
CA GLY A 38 -4.22 -6.52 0.56
C GLY A 38 -3.13 -7.48 1.03
N ALA A 39 -3.41 -8.31 2.04
CA ALA A 39 -2.46 -9.30 2.55
C ALA A 39 -2.03 -10.31 1.48
N ALA A 40 -2.95 -10.74 0.59
CA ALA A 40 -2.59 -11.58 -0.55
C ALA A 40 -1.69 -10.83 -1.55
N GLY A 41 -1.91 -9.53 -1.73
CA GLY A 41 -1.06 -8.65 -2.54
C GLY A 41 0.34 -8.49 -1.93
N GLU A 42 0.42 -8.29 -0.61
CA GLU A 42 1.71 -8.25 0.11
C GLU A 42 2.51 -9.55 -0.12
N TYR A 43 1.87 -10.68 0.16
CA TYR A 43 2.49 -11.99 -0.04
C TYR A 43 2.92 -12.22 -1.50
N ALA A 44 2.06 -11.85 -2.46
CA ALA A 44 2.36 -11.95 -3.88
C ALA A 44 3.60 -11.15 -4.28
N GLY A 45 3.72 -9.91 -3.79
CA GLY A 45 4.88 -9.05 -4.06
C GLY A 45 6.17 -9.62 -3.50
N LEU A 46 6.16 -10.10 -2.27
CA LEU A 46 7.30 -10.73 -1.64
C LEU A 46 7.70 -12.05 -2.35
N MET A 47 6.73 -12.85 -2.75
CA MET A 47 6.98 -14.07 -3.53
C MET A 47 7.52 -13.76 -4.93
N THR A 48 7.08 -12.66 -5.55
CA THR A 48 7.62 -12.18 -6.83
C THR A 48 9.12 -11.86 -6.69
N ILE A 49 9.51 -11.14 -5.64
CA ILE A 49 10.90 -10.85 -5.29
C ILE A 49 11.67 -12.16 -5.03
N ARG A 50 11.13 -13.06 -4.20
CA ARG A 50 11.78 -14.33 -3.86
C ARG A 50 11.99 -15.22 -5.07
N ASN A 51 10.98 -15.40 -5.91
CA ASN A 51 11.07 -16.21 -7.12
C ASN A 51 12.12 -15.66 -8.09
N TYR A 52 12.18 -14.34 -8.25
CA TYR A 52 13.22 -13.68 -9.04
C TYR A 52 14.62 -13.94 -8.47
N GLN A 53 14.83 -13.77 -7.18
CA GLN A 53 16.12 -13.98 -6.52
C GLN A 53 16.56 -15.44 -6.62
N ILE A 54 15.67 -16.39 -6.36
CA ILE A 54 15.96 -17.83 -6.49
C ILE A 54 16.36 -18.18 -7.92
N ALA A 55 15.62 -17.69 -8.91
CA ALA A 55 15.93 -17.96 -10.32
C ALA A 55 17.27 -17.35 -10.78
N ASN A 56 17.78 -16.35 -10.06
CA ASN A 56 19.08 -15.73 -10.30
C ASN A 56 20.20 -16.24 -9.37
N GLY A 57 20.01 -17.37 -8.68
CA GLY A 57 21.01 -17.97 -7.80
C GLY A 57 21.27 -17.20 -6.50
N GLN A 58 20.28 -16.39 -6.05
CA GLN A 58 20.36 -15.55 -4.86
C GLN A 58 19.43 -16.07 -3.73
N GLU A 59 19.38 -17.37 -3.54
CA GLU A 59 18.52 -18.03 -2.54
C GLU A 59 18.83 -17.62 -1.09
N ASN A 60 20.08 -17.21 -0.84
CA ASN A 60 20.56 -16.71 0.44
C ASN A 60 19.94 -15.36 0.84
N ARG A 61 19.46 -14.54 -0.11
CA ARG A 61 18.84 -13.25 0.17
C ARG A 61 17.47 -13.44 0.80
N ARG A 62 17.44 -13.44 2.14
CA ARG A 62 16.21 -13.66 2.95
C ARG A 62 15.92 -12.56 3.98
N VAL A 63 16.77 -11.56 4.10
CA VAL A 63 16.55 -10.47 5.04
C VAL A 63 15.57 -9.47 4.43
N CYS A 64 14.49 -9.20 5.18
CA CYS A 64 13.51 -8.15 4.87
C CYS A 64 13.61 -7.05 5.93
N LEU A 65 13.97 -5.85 5.51
CA LEU A 65 13.97 -4.67 6.37
C LEU A 65 12.56 -4.10 6.42
N ILE A 66 12.05 -3.80 7.62
CA ILE A 66 10.69 -3.27 7.81
C ILE A 66 10.73 -2.13 8.82
N PRO A 67 10.24 -0.91 8.49
CA PRO A 67 10.15 0.18 9.44
C PRO A 67 9.23 -0.16 10.62
N ALA A 68 9.55 0.35 11.81
CA ALA A 68 8.73 0.15 13.02
C ALA A 68 7.30 0.69 12.87
N SER A 69 7.10 1.66 11.96
CA SER A 69 5.80 2.24 11.61
C SER A 69 4.96 1.37 10.65
N ALA A 70 5.51 0.29 10.09
CA ALA A 70 4.81 -0.52 9.09
C ALA A 70 3.52 -1.14 9.65
N HIS A 71 2.55 -1.37 8.78
CA HIS A 71 1.33 -2.08 9.15
C HIS A 71 1.67 -3.48 9.68
N GLY A 72 0.96 -3.95 10.71
CA GLY A 72 1.21 -5.23 11.36
C GLY A 72 1.12 -6.46 10.44
N THR A 73 0.46 -6.35 9.28
CA THR A 73 0.42 -7.41 8.26
C THR A 73 1.73 -7.55 7.50
N ASN A 74 2.55 -6.48 7.39
CA ASN A 74 3.82 -6.53 6.64
C ASN A 74 4.81 -7.56 7.21
N PRO A 75 5.14 -7.56 8.52
CA PRO A 75 6.00 -8.61 9.07
C PRO A 75 5.37 -10.01 8.97
N ALA A 76 4.04 -10.14 9.10
CA ALA A 76 3.37 -11.44 8.93
C ALA A 76 3.54 -11.98 7.51
N SER A 77 3.33 -11.15 6.48
CA SER A 77 3.52 -11.51 5.07
C SER A 77 4.97 -11.86 4.76
N ALA A 78 5.94 -11.12 5.33
CA ALA A 78 7.37 -11.42 5.19
C ALA A 78 7.74 -12.78 5.80
N ALA A 79 7.23 -13.08 7.01
CA ALA A 79 7.41 -14.37 7.65
C ALA A 79 6.82 -15.52 6.82
N MET A 80 5.61 -15.35 6.26
CA MET A 80 4.99 -16.31 5.35
C MET A 80 5.80 -16.56 4.08
N ALA A 81 6.47 -15.53 3.56
CA ALA A 81 7.37 -15.64 2.41
C ALA A 81 8.74 -16.26 2.76
N GLY A 82 8.95 -16.69 4.01
CA GLY A 82 10.19 -17.31 4.49
C GLY A 82 11.35 -16.33 4.64
N MET A 83 11.05 -15.06 4.93
CA MET A 83 12.05 -14.01 5.14
C MET A 83 12.38 -13.81 6.63
N ASN A 84 13.59 -13.37 6.89
CA ASN A 84 14.06 -12.93 8.21
C ASN A 84 13.83 -11.43 8.36
N ILE A 85 13.05 -11.03 9.36
CA ILE A 85 12.64 -9.65 9.54
C ILE A 85 13.66 -8.91 10.41
N ILE A 86 14.10 -7.74 9.95
CA ILE A 86 14.89 -6.80 10.73
C ILE A 86 14.13 -5.46 10.76
N VAL A 87 13.80 -5.00 11.95
CA VAL A 87 13.05 -3.76 12.13
C VAL A 87 13.98 -2.55 12.00
N ILE A 88 13.57 -1.56 11.21
CA ILE A 88 14.24 -0.25 11.08
C ILE A 88 13.57 0.73 12.03
N LYS A 89 14.38 1.55 12.72
CA LYS A 89 13.88 2.60 13.60
C LYS A 89 13.21 3.72 12.82
N THR A 90 12.33 4.42 13.51
CA THR A 90 11.76 5.70 13.06
C THR A 90 12.25 6.82 13.97
N THR A 91 12.33 8.03 13.42
CA THR A 91 12.68 9.25 14.18
C THR A 91 11.50 9.69 15.06
N ALA A 92 11.71 10.69 15.90
CA ALA A 92 10.63 11.27 16.70
C ALA A 92 9.55 11.96 15.84
N GLU A 93 9.94 12.42 14.66
CA GLU A 93 9.06 13.03 13.65
C GLU A 93 8.26 11.98 12.86
N GLY A 94 8.54 10.69 13.06
CA GLY A 94 7.84 9.56 12.43
C GLY A 94 8.38 9.16 11.06
N GLU A 95 9.53 9.69 10.65
CA GLU A 95 10.25 9.31 9.42
C GLU A 95 11.16 8.12 9.66
N ILE A 96 11.67 7.50 8.59
CA ILE A 96 12.65 6.42 8.68
C ILE A 96 14.01 6.99 9.16
N ASP A 97 14.61 6.34 10.15
CA ASP A 97 15.98 6.64 10.57
C ASP A 97 16.97 6.13 9.50
N ILE A 98 17.47 7.08 8.70
CA ILE A 98 18.38 6.80 7.56
C ILE A 98 19.71 6.19 8.05
N ALA A 99 20.19 6.57 9.24
CA ALA A 99 21.44 6.02 9.77
C ALA A 99 21.27 4.54 10.15
N ASP A 100 20.17 4.22 10.84
CA ASP A 100 19.81 2.83 11.20
C ASP A 100 19.53 1.98 9.94
N LEU A 101 18.88 2.57 8.92
CA LEU A 101 18.66 1.90 7.63
C LEU A 101 19.99 1.53 6.95
N LYS A 102 20.92 2.48 6.82
CA LYS A 102 22.22 2.25 6.20
C LYS A 102 23.01 1.16 6.92
N GLU A 103 23.13 1.29 8.25
CA GLU A 103 23.84 0.31 9.08
C GLU A 103 23.28 -1.12 8.83
N LYS A 104 21.97 -1.28 8.86
CA LYS A 104 21.34 -2.59 8.70
C LYS A 104 21.41 -3.11 7.26
N ALA A 105 21.27 -2.24 6.26
CA ALA A 105 21.43 -2.63 4.86
C ALA A 105 22.87 -3.12 4.56
N GLU A 106 23.88 -2.37 5.01
CA GLU A 106 25.28 -2.73 4.84
C GLU A 106 25.64 -4.02 5.60
N ALA A 107 25.22 -4.15 6.86
CA ALA A 107 25.47 -5.35 7.66
C ALA A 107 24.84 -6.62 7.07
N ASN A 108 23.80 -6.50 6.26
CA ASN A 108 23.08 -7.62 5.64
C ASN A 108 23.25 -7.70 4.12
N LYS A 109 24.18 -6.96 3.53
CA LYS A 109 24.36 -6.80 2.08
C LYS A 109 24.29 -8.10 1.29
N GLU A 110 24.91 -9.17 1.78
CA GLU A 110 24.95 -10.48 1.11
C GLU A 110 23.61 -11.23 1.19
N ASN A 111 22.76 -10.91 2.21
CA ASN A 111 21.53 -11.62 2.49
C ASN A 111 20.28 -10.71 2.36
N LEU A 112 20.45 -9.44 2.03
CA LEU A 112 19.38 -8.49 1.90
C LEU A 112 18.48 -8.85 0.71
N SER A 113 17.24 -9.23 1.01
CA SER A 113 16.22 -9.51 0.00
C SER A 113 15.50 -8.23 -0.40
N CYS A 114 14.88 -7.55 0.55
CA CYS A 114 14.14 -6.34 0.26
C CYS A 114 13.93 -5.44 1.49
N LEU A 115 13.51 -4.21 1.21
CA LEU A 115 12.82 -3.32 2.14
C LEU A 115 11.32 -3.41 1.86
N MET A 116 10.49 -3.55 2.90
CA MET A 116 9.05 -3.29 2.84
C MET A 116 8.76 -1.92 3.40
N ILE A 117 8.27 -0.99 2.59
CA ILE A 117 7.98 0.39 2.98
C ILE A 117 6.58 0.80 2.57
N THR A 118 5.90 1.58 3.40
CA THR A 118 4.62 2.23 3.08
C THR A 118 4.86 3.68 2.67
N TYR A 119 4.26 4.13 1.56
CA TYR A 119 4.38 5.52 1.12
C TYR A 119 3.02 6.06 0.62
N PRO A 120 2.56 7.24 1.10
CA PRO A 120 3.08 7.96 2.27
C PRO A 120 3.09 7.08 3.51
N SER A 121 3.87 7.46 4.55
CA SER A 121 3.99 6.65 5.75
C SER A 121 2.65 6.50 6.48
N THR A 122 2.51 5.47 7.31
CA THR A 122 1.34 5.27 8.17
C THR A 122 1.13 6.38 9.21
N HIS A 123 2.13 7.27 9.38
CA HIS A 123 2.01 8.48 10.19
C HIS A 123 1.30 9.64 9.47
N GLY A 124 0.88 9.45 8.21
CA GLY A 124 0.23 10.45 7.38
C GLY A 124 1.19 11.51 6.82
N VAL A 125 2.47 11.19 6.68
CA VAL A 125 3.49 12.10 6.16
C VAL A 125 4.17 11.54 4.92
N PHE A 126 4.51 12.41 3.98
CA PHE A 126 5.39 12.05 2.87
C PHE A 126 6.82 11.90 3.39
N GLU A 127 7.41 10.74 3.15
CA GLU A 127 8.82 10.46 3.44
C GLU A 127 9.68 11.25 2.43
N GLU A 128 10.27 12.38 2.85
CA GLU A 128 11.03 13.25 1.94
C GLU A 128 12.27 12.56 1.39
N GLY A 129 12.89 11.68 2.17
CA GLY A 129 14.06 10.89 1.80
C GLY A 129 13.76 9.63 0.97
N ILE A 130 12.56 9.43 0.43
CA ILE A 130 12.14 8.16 -0.20
C ILE A 130 13.10 7.69 -1.31
N ILE A 131 13.59 8.59 -2.13
CA ILE A 131 14.53 8.24 -3.22
C ILE A 131 15.86 7.74 -2.66
N ASP A 132 16.39 8.41 -1.63
CA ASP A 132 17.64 8.01 -0.99
C ASP A 132 17.49 6.67 -0.27
N ILE A 133 16.35 6.45 0.40
CA ILE A 133 16.01 5.18 1.04
C ILE A 133 16.04 4.04 0.02
N ILE A 134 15.39 4.22 -1.12
CA ILE A 134 15.36 3.24 -2.22
C ILE A 134 16.77 2.97 -2.76
N ASN A 135 17.55 4.02 -3.01
CA ASN A 135 18.91 3.90 -3.48
C ASN A 135 19.82 3.12 -2.51
N ILE A 136 19.72 3.37 -1.20
CA ILE A 136 20.46 2.63 -0.18
C ILE A 136 20.19 1.13 -0.29
N ILE A 137 18.96 0.72 -0.51
CA ILE A 137 18.57 -0.69 -0.64
C ILE A 137 19.15 -1.30 -1.92
N HIS A 138 19.02 -0.61 -3.05
CA HIS A 138 19.54 -1.07 -4.34
C HIS A 138 21.07 -1.19 -4.34
N GLU A 139 21.79 -0.23 -3.75
CA GLU A 139 23.25 -0.25 -3.61
C GLU A 139 23.76 -1.44 -2.77
N ASN A 140 22.91 -1.95 -1.87
CA ASN A 140 23.17 -3.14 -1.08
C ASN A 140 22.58 -4.43 -1.69
N GLY A 141 22.12 -4.38 -2.95
CA GLY A 141 21.65 -5.53 -3.72
C GLY A 141 20.26 -6.04 -3.32
N GLY A 142 19.53 -5.31 -2.49
CA GLY A 142 18.15 -5.58 -2.16
C GLY A 142 17.18 -4.98 -3.17
N LEU A 143 15.91 -5.36 -3.09
CA LEU A 143 14.79 -4.80 -3.85
C LEU A 143 13.84 -4.04 -2.94
N VAL A 144 12.97 -3.20 -3.51
CA VAL A 144 12.02 -2.40 -2.73
C VAL A 144 10.59 -2.84 -3.03
N TYR A 145 9.95 -3.35 -1.98
CA TYR A 145 8.52 -3.57 -1.93
C TYR A 145 7.86 -2.32 -1.33
N MET A 146 6.97 -1.68 -2.09
CA MET A 146 6.18 -0.55 -1.60
C MET A 146 4.75 -1.00 -1.28
N ASP A 147 4.30 -0.71 -0.07
CA ASP A 147 2.91 -0.86 0.32
C ASP A 147 2.12 0.33 -0.21
N GLY A 148 1.37 0.11 -1.28
CA GLY A 148 0.46 1.07 -1.90
C GLY A 148 -1.00 0.73 -1.65
N ALA A 149 -1.31 0.08 -0.53
CA ALA A 149 -2.68 -0.30 -0.16
C ALA A 149 -3.66 0.87 -0.26
N ASN A 150 -3.20 2.07 0.08
CA ASN A 150 -3.93 3.31 -0.12
C ASN A 150 -3.11 4.26 -1.04
N MET A 151 -3.65 4.52 -2.23
CA MET A 151 -3.03 5.37 -3.24
C MET A 151 -3.61 6.79 -3.26
N ASN A 152 -4.44 7.18 -2.29
CA ASN A 152 -5.17 8.45 -2.27
C ASN A 152 -4.27 9.70 -2.23
N ALA A 153 -2.98 9.55 -1.93
CA ALA A 153 -2.03 10.66 -1.98
C ALA A 153 -1.01 10.57 -3.13
N GLN A 154 -1.16 9.60 -4.04
CA GLN A 154 -0.15 9.37 -5.09
C GLN A 154 -0.71 9.54 -6.51
N ILE A 155 -1.94 9.08 -6.80
CA ILE A 155 -2.46 8.96 -8.16
C ILE A 155 -2.40 10.30 -8.90
N GLY A 156 -1.66 10.33 -10.00
CA GLY A 156 -1.50 11.52 -10.84
C GLY A 156 -0.57 12.60 -10.30
N LEU A 157 0.01 12.42 -9.10
CA LEU A 157 1.03 13.31 -8.52
C LEU A 157 2.41 12.66 -8.49
N THR A 158 2.47 11.38 -8.13
CA THR A 158 3.67 10.54 -8.16
C THR A 158 3.27 9.08 -8.43
N SER A 159 4.24 8.17 -8.46
CA SER A 159 3.96 6.74 -8.59
C SER A 159 5.09 5.89 -7.99
N PRO A 160 4.79 4.66 -7.52
CA PRO A 160 5.80 3.75 -6.99
C PRO A 160 6.97 3.50 -7.97
N GLY A 161 6.66 3.26 -9.24
CA GLY A 161 7.69 3.03 -10.27
C GLY A 161 8.54 4.26 -10.55
N PHE A 162 7.98 5.47 -10.48
CA PHE A 162 8.74 6.72 -10.63
C PHE A 162 9.71 6.92 -9.46
N MET A 163 9.30 6.56 -8.25
CA MET A 163 10.16 6.64 -7.06
C MET A 163 11.27 5.58 -7.05
N GLY A 164 11.15 4.52 -7.84
CA GLY A 164 12.14 3.46 -7.95
C GLY A 164 11.78 2.17 -7.21
N ALA A 165 10.55 2.00 -6.72
CA ALA A 165 10.10 0.75 -6.15
C ALA A 165 10.11 -0.38 -7.21
N ASP A 166 10.41 -1.61 -6.79
CA ASP A 166 10.47 -2.78 -7.68
C ASP A 166 9.13 -3.49 -7.79
N VAL A 167 8.39 -3.56 -6.68
CA VAL A 167 7.00 -4.07 -6.63
C VAL A 167 6.15 -3.19 -5.73
N CYS A 168 4.85 -3.13 -6.02
CA CYS A 168 3.89 -2.45 -5.17
C CYS A 168 2.54 -3.14 -5.26
N HIS A 169 1.92 -3.44 -4.10
CA HIS A 169 0.51 -3.86 -4.11
C HIS A 169 -0.41 -2.66 -3.96
N LEU A 170 -1.61 -2.80 -4.49
CA LEU A 170 -2.69 -1.83 -4.42
C LEU A 170 -3.91 -2.49 -3.76
N ASN A 171 -4.87 -1.68 -3.29
CA ASN A 171 -6.19 -2.19 -2.92
C ASN A 171 -7.26 -1.48 -3.75
N LEU A 172 -7.93 -2.22 -4.66
CA LEU A 172 -9.00 -1.64 -5.45
C LEU A 172 -10.19 -1.19 -4.59
N HIS A 173 -10.37 -1.83 -3.43
CA HIS A 173 -11.38 -1.52 -2.43
C HIS A 173 -11.03 -0.36 -1.49
N LYS A 174 -9.96 0.39 -1.79
CA LYS A 174 -9.61 1.66 -1.13
C LYS A 174 -9.68 2.81 -2.14
N SER A 175 -8.63 2.98 -2.95
CA SER A 175 -8.49 4.15 -3.85
C SER A 175 -9.21 4.02 -5.20
N PHE A 176 -9.87 2.88 -5.51
CA PHE A 176 -10.44 2.59 -6.82
C PHE A 176 -11.92 2.17 -6.78
N ALA A 177 -12.63 2.64 -5.78
CA ALA A 177 -14.08 2.55 -5.61
C ALA A 177 -14.67 1.13 -5.65
N MET A 178 -13.88 0.07 -5.47
CA MET A 178 -14.39 -1.29 -5.40
C MET A 178 -15.09 -1.53 -4.05
N PRO A 179 -16.35 -2.03 -4.03
CA PRO A 179 -17.00 -2.35 -2.76
C PRO A 179 -16.28 -3.47 -2.02
N HIS A 180 -16.15 -3.33 -0.69
CA HIS A 180 -15.48 -4.31 0.18
C HIS A 180 -16.46 -5.06 1.11
N GLY A 181 -17.72 -4.62 1.19
CA GLY A 181 -18.78 -5.28 1.90
C GLY A 181 -18.51 -5.51 3.39
N GLY A 182 -17.83 -4.57 4.05
CA GLY A 182 -17.44 -4.73 5.47
C GLY A 182 -16.31 -5.74 5.68
N GLY A 183 -15.47 -6.00 4.67
CA GLY A 183 -14.36 -6.94 4.73
C GLY A 183 -14.58 -8.24 3.95
N GLY A 184 -15.46 -8.19 2.94
CA GLY A 184 -15.78 -9.31 2.04
C GLY A 184 -14.92 -9.36 0.79
N PRO A 185 -15.51 -9.14 -0.42
CA PRO A 185 -14.77 -9.26 -1.67
C PRO A 185 -13.64 -8.23 -1.77
N GLY A 186 -12.58 -8.57 -2.49
CA GLY A 186 -11.45 -7.68 -2.68
C GLY A 186 -10.60 -8.05 -3.88
N VAL A 187 -9.79 -7.09 -4.33
CA VAL A 187 -8.67 -7.32 -5.24
C VAL A 187 -7.52 -6.45 -4.75
N GLY A 188 -6.38 -7.11 -4.50
CA GLY A 188 -5.13 -6.47 -4.10
C GLY A 188 -4.08 -6.61 -5.19
N PRO A 189 -4.18 -5.87 -6.31
CA PRO A 189 -3.27 -6.03 -7.43
C PRO A 189 -1.82 -5.86 -7.03
N ILE A 190 -0.93 -6.58 -7.68
CA ILE A 190 0.51 -6.47 -7.51
C ILE A 190 1.13 -6.03 -8.82
N GLY A 191 1.79 -4.86 -8.80
CA GLY A 191 2.55 -4.32 -9.93
C GLY A 191 4.05 -4.46 -9.72
N CYS A 192 4.81 -4.54 -10.81
CA CYS A 192 6.25 -4.65 -10.73
C CYS A 192 6.96 -4.08 -11.95
N THR A 193 8.28 -3.88 -11.79
CA THR A 193 9.21 -3.54 -12.87
C THR A 193 9.31 -4.65 -13.91
N ALA A 194 9.82 -4.33 -15.10
CA ALA A 194 9.96 -5.27 -16.21
C ALA A 194 10.81 -6.50 -15.85
N ALA A 195 11.83 -6.34 -15.01
CA ALA A 195 12.70 -7.45 -14.58
C ALA A 195 11.96 -8.52 -13.78
N LEU A 196 10.89 -8.15 -13.08
CA LEU A 196 10.12 -9.04 -12.23
C LEU A 196 8.80 -9.50 -12.87
N ALA A 197 8.42 -8.99 -14.04
CA ALA A 197 7.11 -9.25 -14.65
C ALA A 197 6.79 -10.74 -14.87
N ASP A 198 7.77 -11.54 -15.23
CA ASP A 198 7.63 -13.00 -15.44
C ASP A 198 7.40 -13.78 -14.14
N TYR A 199 7.72 -13.17 -12.99
CA TYR A 199 7.62 -13.76 -11.65
C TYR A 199 6.35 -13.35 -10.90
N LEU A 200 5.47 -12.54 -11.50
CA LEU A 200 4.13 -12.26 -10.98
C LEU A 200 3.29 -13.54 -10.87
N PRO A 201 2.23 -13.55 -10.06
CA PRO A 201 1.41 -14.73 -9.83
C PRO A 201 0.97 -15.44 -11.11
N THR A 202 1.24 -16.74 -11.18
CA THR A 202 0.77 -17.66 -12.23
C THR A 202 -0.51 -18.35 -11.80
N HIS A 203 -1.15 -19.10 -12.70
CA HIS A 203 -2.30 -19.94 -12.37
C HIS A 203 -2.21 -21.27 -13.12
N GLY A 204 -2.64 -22.36 -12.45
CA GLY A 204 -2.46 -23.72 -12.97
C GLY A 204 -3.27 -24.06 -14.24
N THR A 205 -4.37 -23.34 -14.49
CA THR A 205 -5.28 -23.62 -15.62
C THR A 205 -5.55 -22.42 -16.52
N ILE A 206 -5.35 -21.20 -16.01
CA ILE A 206 -5.61 -19.96 -16.74
C ILE A 206 -4.30 -19.19 -16.93
N SER A 207 -3.99 -18.78 -18.14
CA SER A 207 -2.83 -17.95 -18.41
C SER A 207 -3.02 -16.55 -17.80
N THR A 208 -2.11 -16.15 -16.92
CA THR A 208 -2.04 -14.80 -16.34
C THR A 208 -0.95 -13.95 -17.01
N GLY A 209 -0.32 -14.49 -18.06
CA GLY A 209 0.75 -13.83 -18.79
C GLY A 209 2.11 -13.81 -18.07
N SER A 210 2.26 -14.49 -16.95
CA SER A 210 3.53 -14.75 -16.26
C SER A 210 3.78 -16.24 -16.21
N THR A 211 5.05 -16.67 -16.16
CA THR A 211 5.42 -18.09 -16.33
C THR A 211 6.26 -18.65 -15.20
N LYS A 212 6.93 -17.80 -14.40
CA LYS A 212 7.89 -18.18 -13.35
C LYS A 212 7.43 -17.86 -11.93
N GLY A 213 6.22 -17.29 -11.79
CA GLY A 213 5.64 -16.96 -10.49
C GLY A 213 4.97 -18.16 -9.83
N SER A 214 4.48 -17.93 -8.61
CA SER A 214 3.67 -18.88 -7.86
C SER A 214 2.24 -18.37 -7.70
N PRO A 215 1.21 -19.23 -7.77
CA PRO A 215 -0.16 -18.81 -7.51
C PRO A 215 -0.33 -18.39 -6.03
N VAL A 216 -1.11 -17.34 -5.78
CA VAL A 216 -1.41 -16.85 -4.43
C VAL A 216 -2.89 -16.90 -4.10
N ALA A 217 -3.74 -17.17 -5.07
CA ALA A 217 -5.18 -17.34 -4.91
C ALA A 217 -5.73 -18.39 -5.87
N ALA A 218 -6.85 -19.01 -5.50
CA ALA A 218 -7.52 -19.99 -6.34
C ALA A 218 -8.23 -19.38 -7.56
N SER A 219 -8.62 -18.10 -7.48
CA SER A 219 -9.15 -17.36 -8.62
C SER A 219 -7.99 -16.69 -9.39
N PRO A 220 -8.02 -16.71 -10.74
CA PRO A 220 -6.95 -16.07 -11.53
C PRO A 220 -6.97 -14.53 -11.47
N PHE A 221 -8.09 -13.90 -11.09
CA PHE A 221 -8.30 -12.45 -11.16
C PHE A 221 -9.04 -11.89 -9.94
N GLY A 222 -8.69 -12.33 -8.73
CA GLY A 222 -9.28 -11.85 -7.48
C GLY A 222 -10.80 -12.02 -7.46
N SER A 223 -11.52 -11.04 -6.95
CA SER A 223 -13.01 -10.98 -6.99
C SER A 223 -13.48 -10.42 -8.34
N ALA A 224 -13.28 -11.19 -9.42
CA ALA A 224 -13.46 -10.75 -10.80
C ALA A 224 -14.84 -10.15 -11.10
N GLY A 225 -15.91 -10.62 -10.44
CA GLY A 225 -17.26 -10.09 -10.61
C GLY A 225 -17.43 -8.61 -10.21
N LEU A 226 -16.49 -8.04 -9.44
CA LEU A 226 -16.51 -6.64 -9.03
C LEU A 226 -15.56 -5.75 -9.84
N LEU A 227 -14.68 -6.32 -10.66
CA LEU A 227 -13.77 -5.55 -11.51
C LEU A 227 -14.48 -4.53 -12.41
N PRO A 228 -15.68 -4.81 -12.98
CA PRO A 228 -16.42 -3.83 -13.78
C PRO A 228 -16.73 -2.53 -13.05
N ILE A 229 -16.88 -2.54 -11.70
CA ILE A 229 -17.16 -1.35 -10.91
C ILE A 229 -15.91 -0.44 -10.89
N THR A 230 -14.75 -1.00 -10.54
CA THR A 230 -13.48 -0.26 -10.61
C THR A 230 -13.17 0.21 -12.03
N TYR A 231 -13.41 -0.66 -13.02
CA TYR A 231 -13.20 -0.29 -14.42
C TYR A 231 -14.07 0.90 -14.84
N GLY A 232 -15.36 0.88 -14.46
CA GLY A 232 -16.28 2.00 -14.67
C GLY A 232 -15.79 3.28 -14.00
N TYR A 233 -15.36 3.21 -12.75
CA TYR A 233 -14.78 4.33 -12.03
C TYR A 233 -13.55 4.92 -12.74
N LEU A 234 -12.61 4.08 -13.14
CA LEU A 234 -11.40 4.50 -13.87
C LEU A 234 -11.71 5.17 -15.20
N LYS A 235 -12.70 4.63 -15.95
CA LYS A 235 -13.14 5.20 -17.22
C LYS A 235 -13.91 6.50 -17.07
N MET A 236 -14.73 6.63 -16.02
CA MET A 236 -15.50 7.86 -15.75
C MET A 236 -14.60 9.02 -15.27
N CYS A 237 -13.66 8.74 -14.38
CA CYS A 237 -12.75 9.76 -13.86
C CYS A 237 -11.69 10.17 -14.90
N GLY A 238 -11.18 9.20 -15.67
CA GLY A 238 -10.01 9.42 -16.51
C GLY A 238 -8.79 9.86 -15.70
N GLY A 239 -7.69 10.17 -16.37
CA GLY A 239 -6.46 10.58 -15.68
C GLY A 239 -6.58 11.91 -14.93
N GLU A 240 -7.35 12.85 -15.47
CA GLU A 240 -7.57 14.17 -14.85
C GLU A 240 -8.44 14.05 -13.59
N GLY A 241 -9.55 13.33 -13.66
CA GLY A 241 -10.43 13.10 -12.50
C GLY A 241 -9.73 12.37 -11.36
N LEU A 242 -8.93 11.34 -11.67
CA LEU A 242 -8.14 10.64 -10.66
C LEU A 242 -7.11 11.56 -9.99
N ALA A 243 -6.41 12.39 -10.75
CA ALA A 243 -5.46 13.37 -10.20
C ALA A 243 -6.17 14.44 -9.33
N GLN A 244 -7.36 14.87 -9.73
CA GLN A 244 -8.18 15.79 -8.92
C GLN A 244 -8.65 15.11 -7.62
N ALA A 245 -9.10 13.86 -7.65
CA ALA A 245 -9.47 13.11 -6.46
C ALA A 245 -8.32 13.08 -5.44
N THR A 246 -7.10 12.77 -5.89
CA THR A 246 -5.89 12.79 -5.05
C THR A 246 -5.63 14.17 -4.43
N LYS A 247 -5.74 15.24 -5.22
CA LYS A 247 -5.56 16.61 -4.72
C LYS A 247 -6.60 16.98 -3.66
N TYR A 248 -7.86 16.60 -3.87
CA TYR A 248 -8.92 16.84 -2.90
C TYR A 248 -8.73 16.01 -1.63
N ALA A 249 -8.30 14.76 -1.72
CA ALA A 249 -8.01 13.94 -0.54
C ALA A 249 -6.95 14.61 0.36
N ILE A 250 -5.84 15.08 -0.24
CA ILE A 250 -4.79 15.80 0.48
C ILE A 250 -5.29 17.14 1.03
N LEU A 251 -6.06 17.90 0.25
CA LEU A 251 -6.62 19.17 0.66
C LEU A 251 -7.57 19.01 1.86
N ASN A 252 -8.50 18.06 1.78
CA ASN A 252 -9.47 17.78 2.85
C ASN A 252 -8.76 17.34 4.15
N ALA A 253 -7.76 16.48 4.05
CA ALA A 253 -6.97 16.05 5.22
C ALA A 253 -6.28 17.25 5.89
N ASN A 254 -5.63 18.11 5.11
CA ASN A 254 -4.94 19.30 5.65
C ASN A 254 -5.92 20.35 6.20
N TYR A 255 -7.05 20.56 5.54
CA TYR A 255 -8.10 21.46 6.05
C TYR A 255 -8.63 20.95 7.40
N MET A 256 -9.04 19.68 7.46
CA MET A 256 -9.58 19.09 8.70
C MET A 256 -8.53 19.09 9.82
N ARG A 257 -7.29 18.67 9.52
CA ARG A 257 -6.17 18.71 10.46
C ARG A 257 -5.98 20.10 11.06
N THR A 258 -5.96 21.13 10.23
CA THR A 258 -5.77 22.53 10.67
C THR A 258 -6.90 22.99 11.60
N ARG A 259 -8.13 22.61 11.31
CA ARG A 259 -9.29 22.93 12.15
C ARG A 259 -9.26 22.17 13.47
N ILE A 260 -8.94 20.90 13.44
CA ILE A 260 -8.88 20.01 14.62
C ILE A 260 -7.70 20.38 15.52
N ALA A 261 -6.56 20.76 14.97
CA ALA A 261 -5.36 21.13 15.73
C ALA A 261 -5.55 22.31 16.69
N THR A 262 -6.65 23.07 16.56
CA THR A 262 -6.99 24.14 17.53
C THR A 262 -7.43 23.61 18.89
N ALA A 263 -7.86 22.35 18.98
CA ALA A 263 -8.41 21.75 20.19
C ALA A 263 -7.77 20.38 20.54
N TYR A 264 -7.13 19.72 19.58
CA TYR A 264 -6.59 18.38 19.72
C TYR A 264 -5.15 18.33 19.24
N ASN A 265 -4.33 17.48 19.87
CA ASN A 265 -2.95 17.30 19.49
C ASN A 265 -2.84 16.42 18.22
N ILE A 266 -2.10 16.87 17.22
CA ILE A 266 -1.75 16.12 16.01
C ILE A 266 -0.29 15.66 16.17
N LEU A 267 -0.04 14.36 16.08
CA LEU A 267 1.27 13.81 16.41
C LEU A 267 2.35 14.08 15.35
N TYR A 268 1.98 13.96 14.07
CA TYR A 268 2.96 14.02 12.99
C TYR A 268 2.54 15.01 11.90
N THR A 269 3.51 15.75 11.41
CA THR A 269 3.40 16.56 10.19
C THR A 269 4.74 16.51 9.46
N GLY A 270 4.73 16.74 8.15
CA GLY A 270 5.96 16.95 7.40
C GLY A 270 6.67 18.23 7.81
N THR A 271 7.87 18.46 7.28
CA THR A 271 8.73 19.62 7.59
C THR A 271 8.05 20.96 7.30
N ASN A 272 7.11 20.98 6.33
CA ASN A 272 6.27 22.13 5.98
C ASN A 272 5.01 22.29 6.87
N GLY A 273 4.84 21.45 7.90
CA GLY A 273 3.68 21.43 8.77
C GLY A 273 2.41 20.86 8.14
N MET A 274 2.51 20.15 7.01
CA MET A 274 1.38 19.54 6.29
C MET A 274 1.34 18.03 6.51
N CYS A 275 0.19 17.41 6.25
CA CYS A 275 0.03 15.95 6.17
C CYS A 275 -0.27 15.51 4.74
N ALA A 276 -0.24 14.21 4.49
CA ALA A 276 -0.68 13.60 3.24
C ALA A 276 -2.23 13.57 3.16
N HIS A 277 -2.81 12.42 2.90
CA HIS A 277 -4.27 12.22 2.81
C HIS A 277 -4.93 11.84 4.14
N GLU A 278 -4.14 11.62 5.16
CA GLU A 278 -4.56 11.23 6.52
C GLU A 278 -3.65 11.85 7.57
N PHE A 279 -4.09 11.86 8.83
CA PHE A 279 -3.30 12.37 9.96
C PHE A 279 -3.66 11.65 11.27
N ILE A 280 -2.76 11.71 12.25
CA ILE A 280 -2.89 11.03 13.54
C ILE A 280 -3.25 12.03 14.63
N MET A 281 -4.44 11.87 15.23
CA MET A 281 -4.90 12.65 16.37
C MET A 281 -4.65 11.89 17.67
N ASP A 282 -3.95 12.53 18.61
CA ASP A 282 -3.68 11.97 19.94
C ASP A 282 -4.91 12.12 20.86
N CYS A 283 -5.35 11.01 21.45
CA CYS A 283 -6.46 10.94 22.39
C CYS A 283 -6.00 10.61 23.82
N ASN A 284 -4.72 10.39 24.07
CA ASN A 284 -4.20 9.94 25.37
C ASN A 284 -4.52 10.93 26.50
N GLN A 285 -4.50 12.24 26.24
CA GLN A 285 -4.87 13.26 27.21
C GLN A 285 -6.30 13.08 27.77
N PHE A 286 -7.24 12.59 26.97
CA PHE A 286 -8.62 12.35 27.41
C PHE A 286 -8.73 11.09 28.26
N SER A 287 -7.95 10.06 27.91
CA SER A 287 -7.84 8.85 28.74
C SER A 287 -7.32 9.18 30.14
N LEU A 288 -6.30 10.03 30.23
CA LEU A 288 -5.71 10.44 31.51
C LEU A 288 -6.60 11.37 32.34
N SER A 289 -7.28 12.34 31.70
CA SER A 289 -8.05 13.36 32.39
C SER A 289 -9.49 12.97 32.74
N SER A 290 -10.12 12.12 31.91
CA SER A 290 -11.55 11.78 32.01
C SER A 290 -11.88 10.31 31.83
N GLY A 291 -10.90 9.45 31.55
CA GLY A 291 -11.10 8.03 31.27
C GLY A 291 -11.67 7.72 29.89
N VAL A 292 -11.87 8.75 29.02
CA VAL A 292 -12.40 8.55 27.67
C VAL A 292 -11.31 8.00 26.75
N GLN A 293 -11.53 6.81 26.20
CA GLN A 293 -10.60 6.15 25.30
C GLN A 293 -10.83 6.56 23.85
N CYS A 294 -9.82 6.43 22.99
CA CYS A 294 -9.95 6.66 21.54
C CYS A 294 -11.09 5.82 20.91
N GLY A 295 -11.32 4.58 21.41
CA GLY A 295 -12.43 3.74 20.99
C GLY A 295 -13.81 4.31 21.33
N ASP A 296 -13.95 5.03 22.45
CA ASP A 296 -15.21 5.69 22.83
C ASP A 296 -15.50 6.88 21.89
N ILE A 297 -14.46 7.66 21.56
CA ILE A 297 -14.56 8.75 20.60
C ILE A 297 -14.98 8.21 19.23
N ALA A 298 -14.35 7.14 18.75
CA ALA A 298 -14.68 6.51 17.47
C ALA A 298 -16.15 6.05 17.43
N LYS A 299 -16.63 5.38 18.49
CA LYS A 299 -18.04 4.96 18.60
C LYS A 299 -18.98 6.16 18.63
N ARG A 300 -18.60 7.23 19.34
CA ARG A 300 -19.44 8.44 19.41
C ARG A 300 -19.53 9.15 18.07
N LEU A 301 -18.48 9.13 17.26
CA LEU A 301 -18.51 9.65 15.89
C LEU A 301 -19.54 8.93 15.03
N MET A 302 -19.72 7.60 15.22
CA MET A 302 -20.78 6.87 14.50
C MET A 302 -22.18 7.33 14.86
N ASP A 303 -22.44 7.77 16.10
CA ASP A 303 -23.73 8.36 16.50
C ASP A 303 -24.02 9.67 15.75
N TYR A 304 -22.99 10.35 15.27
CA TYR A 304 -23.11 11.55 14.44
C TYR A 304 -23.10 11.26 12.94
N GLY A 305 -23.11 9.99 12.54
CA GLY A 305 -23.18 9.56 11.16
C GLY A 305 -21.83 9.48 10.43
N PHE A 306 -20.72 9.58 11.16
CA PHE A 306 -19.38 9.41 10.56
C PHE A 306 -19.00 7.93 10.50
N HIS A 307 -18.29 7.54 9.47
CA HIS A 307 -17.52 6.29 9.49
C HIS A 307 -16.37 6.47 10.49
N ALA A 308 -16.28 5.58 11.49
CA ALA A 308 -15.29 5.72 12.55
C ALA A 308 -13.86 5.65 12.01
N PRO A 309 -12.96 6.55 12.45
CA PRO A 309 -11.54 6.47 12.12
C PRO A 309 -10.88 5.17 12.60
N THR A 310 -9.74 4.81 12.03
CA THR A 310 -8.93 3.70 12.53
C THR A 310 -8.43 4.02 13.94
N VAL A 311 -8.62 3.05 14.86
CA VAL A 311 -8.35 3.20 16.29
C VAL A 311 -7.02 2.57 16.66
N ALA A 312 -6.22 3.26 17.47
CA ALA A 312 -4.98 2.75 18.08
C ALA A 312 -3.92 2.25 17.07
N PHE A 313 -3.90 2.80 15.88
CA PHE A 313 -2.92 2.50 14.84
C PHE A 313 -2.52 3.79 14.11
N PRO A 314 -1.25 3.98 13.74
CA PRO A 314 -0.07 3.16 14.09
C PRO A 314 0.40 3.35 15.53
N VAL A 315 -0.16 4.34 16.24
CA VAL A 315 0.21 4.69 17.61
C VAL A 315 -0.94 4.35 18.57
N HIS A 316 -0.62 3.74 19.70
CA HIS A 316 -1.62 3.42 20.72
C HIS A 316 -2.29 4.69 21.30
N GLY A 317 -3.60 4.64 21.51
CA GLY A 317 -4.37 5.76 22.08
C GLY A 317 -4.66 6.89 21.09
N THR A 318 -4.57 6.62 19.79
CA THR A 318 -4.80 7.61 18.73
C THR A 318 -5.93 7.24 17.79
N LEU A 319 -6.34 8.20 16.97
CA LEU A 319 -7.22 8.02 15.83
C LEU A 319 -6.49 8.44 14.55
N MET A 320 -6.50 7.57 13.54
CA MET A 320 -6.06 7.89 12.18
C MET A 320 -7.27 8.39 11.40
N ILE A 321 -7.25 9.66 11.00
CA ILE A 321 -8.37 10.33 10.33
C ILE A 321 -8.04 10.54 8.86
N GLU A 322 -8.88 9.97 8.01
CA GLU A 322 -8.82 10.09 6.55
C GLU A 322 -10.18 10.59 6.03
N PRO A 323 -10.32 11.88 5.67
CA PRO A 323 -11.60 12.41 5.18
C PRO A 323 -11.94 12.00 3.75
N THR A 324 -10.97 11.52 2.97
CA THR A 324 -11.07 11.19 1.55
C THR A 324 -11.40 12.39 0.64
N GLU A 325 -11.55 12.13 -0.66
CA GLU A 325 -11.91 13.11 -1.68
C GLU A 325 -13.43 13.33 -1.81
N SER A 326 -14.21 12.39 -1.30
CA SER A 326 -15.68 12.37 -1.50
C SER A 326 -16.44 13.20 -0.50
N GLU A 327 -15.82 13.63 0.59
CA GLU A 327 -16.47 14.41 1.63
C GLU A 327 -16.52 15.90 1.28
N PRO A 328 -17.71 16.54 1.36
CA PRO A 328 -17.83 17.99 1.23
C PRO A 328 -17.26 18.69 2.47
N LEU A 329 -16.95 19.96 2.32
CA LEU A 329 -16.48 20.82 3.42
C LEU A 329 -17.56 21.01 4.50
#